data_d404048673e19d28b03664415911e48c
#
_entry.id   d404048673e19d28b03664415911e48c
#
_cell.length_a   1.000
_cell.length_b   1.000
_cell.length_c   1.000
_cell.angle_alpha   90.00
_cell.angle_beta   90.00
_cell.angle_gamma   90.00
#
_symmetry.space_group_name_H-M   'P 1'
#
loop_
_entity.id
_entity.type
_entity.pdbx_description
1 polymer ?
#
loop_
_entity_poly.entity_id
_entity_poly.type
_entity_poly.pdbx_seq_one_letter_code
_entity_poly.pdbx_strand_id
1 'polypeptide(L)'
;MEEANCDDIANALELGVNSAYKAVMNPTEGTVLTVARLSAEKARQVSKTTNDTVLLWQEVCKASEEALAKTPELLPVLKKAGVVDAGGKGLTVIFEAMRKVFEGGKIETLKSTQAVSKTEQISAFEVFETEDINFSYCTEMLITRTERDKDILALRAYLETIGDCVLVVDDDEIIKIHVHTNHPGKVIEKALEYGTINLPKIENMRVQHEGKLKEEKTIKEQKFIPAKPEKKYGFVAVCAGKGIENMFKDLGADVVVQGGQTMNPSTEDILRAVQSVPAEMVFVLPNNKNIIMSAEQAVGLADRNICVLQTRTIPQGMSALLAFDETLDVSENRTNMTKAFERVGTGQVTFSVRDSEYEGHSIRKGEILALENNKLVFTEKDVTKAAYKLTKRLVKSDTSYITIIYGADVTDESAEKLQKILQAKLNDRIEVILVNGGQPVYYYIISAE
;
A
#
# COMPACT_ATOMS: atom_id res chain seq x y z
N MET A 1 4.39 -35.75 4.37
CA MET A 1 4.81 -34.71 3.41
C MET A 1 5.95 -35.33 2.62
N GLU A 2 5.80 -35.44 1.33
CA GLU A 2 6.92 -35.85 0.47
C GLU A 2 7.94 -34.70 0.47
N GLU A 3 9.20 -35.00 0.68
CA GLU A 3 10.29 -34.02 0.64
C GLU A 3 10.61 -33.72 -0.83
N ALA A 4 10.68 -32.43 -1.21
CA ALA A 4 11.06 -32.01 -2.55
C ALA A 4 12.56 -32.28 -2.78
N ASN A 5 12.90 -32.94 -3.88
CA ASN A 5 14.27 -33.22 -4.29
C ASN A 5 14.79 -32.15 -5.26
N CYS A 6 16.07 -32.27 -5.69
CA CYS A 6 16.68 -31.28 -6.60
C CYS A 6 15.99 -31.20 -7.96
N ASP A 7 15.46 -32.32 -8.47
CA ASP A 7 14.72 -32.32 -9.74
C ASP A 7 13.38 -31.60 -9.62
N ASP A 8 12.68 -31.74 -8.51
CA ASP A 8 11.42 -31.04 -8.24
C ASP A 8 11.64 -29.53 -8.19
N ILE A 9 12.70 -29.08 -7.51
CA ILE A 9 13.06 -27.65 -7.45
C ILE A 9 13.44 -27.12 -8.83
N ALA A 10 14.24 -27.85 -9.60
CA ALA A 10 14.62 -27.47 -10.96
C ALA A 10 13.40 -27.37 -11.89
N ASN A 11 12.47 -28.35 -11.81
CA ASN A 11 11.22 -28.33 -12.56
C ASN A 11 10.35 -27.11 -12.20
N ALA A 12 10.22 -26.80 -10.91
CA ALA A 12 9.45 -25.66 -10.46
C ALA A 12 10.03 -24.33 -10.98
N LEU A 13 11.36 -24.16 -10.95
CA LEU A 13 12.03 -22.98 -11.50
C LEU A 13 11.83 -22.87 -13.01
N GLU A 14 11.97 -23.96 -13.78
CA GLU A 14 11.74 -23.97 -15.22
C GLU A 14 10.28 -23.65 -15.57
N LEU A 15 9.31 -24.21 -14.87
CA LEU A 15 7.90 -23.90 -15.04
C LEU A 15 7.60 -22.43 -14.76
N GLY A 16 8.18 -21.89 -13.68
CA GLY A 16 8.05 -20.48 -13.36
C GLY A 16 8.62 -19.56 -14.43
N VAL A 17 9.80 -19.89 -14.96
CA VAL A 17 10.44 -19.15 -16.07
C VAL A 17 9.58 -19.22 -17.33
N ASN A 18 9.12 -20.41 -17.70
CA ASN A 18 8.27 -20.58 -18.88
C ASN A 18 6.96 -19.80 -18.77
N SER A 19 6.36 -19.75 -17.58
CA SER A 19 5.16 -18.95 -17.32
C SER A 19 5.46 -17.46 -17.42
N ALA A 20 6.58 -16.99 -16.86
CA ALA A 20 7.00 -15.60 -16.94
C ALA A 20 7.26 -15.15 -18.39
N TYR A 21 7.96 -15.97 -19.18
CA TYR A 21 8.20 -15.66 -20.60
C TYR A 21 6.90 -15.65 -21.43
N LYS A 22 5.93 -16.51 -21.12
CA LYS A 22 4.62 -16.52 -21.79
C LYS A 22 3.77 -15.31 -21.40
N ALA A 23 3.86 -14.85 -20.16
CA ALA A 23 3.11 -13.71 -19.67
C ALA A 23 3.62 -12.37 -20.27
N VAL A 24 4.89 -12.33 -20.73
CA VAL A 24 5.49 -11.13 -21.35
C VAL A 24 5.50 -11.29 -22.85
N MET A 25 4.71 -10.51 -23.56
CA MET A 25 4.57 -10.61 -25.04
C MET A 25 5.87 -10.33 -25.80
N ASN A 26 6.78 -9.51 -25.26
CA ASN A 26 8.13 -9.28 -25.79
C ASN A 26 9.16 -9.46 -24.67
N PRO A 27 9.56 -10.68 -24.39
CA PRO A 27 10.61 -10.93 -23.40
C PRO A 27 11.90 -10.24 -23.83
N THR A 28 12.39 -9.34 -22.99
CA THR A 28 13.62 -8.60 -23.26
C THR A 28 14.76 -9.20 -22.45
N GLU A 29 15.84 -9.58 -23.13
CA GLU A 29 17.06 -10.03 -22.47
C GLU A 29 17.77 -8.85 -21.75
N GLY A 30 18.51 -9.17 -20.68
CA GLY A 30 19.10 -8.16 -19.80
C GLY A 30 18.16 -7.69 -18.69
N THR A 31 17.04 -8.38 -18.47
CA THR A 31 16.05 -8.09 -17.41
C THR A 31 15.97 -9.23 -16.40
N VAL A 32 15.05 -9.11 -15.43
CA VAL A 32 14.73 -10.19 -14.47
C VAL A 32 14.48 -11.54 -15.15
N LEU A 33 13.92 -11.53 -16.37
CA LEU A 33 13.68 -12.76 -17.14
C LEU A 33 14.97 -13.50 -17.47
N THR A 34 16.02 -12.78 -17.86
CA THR A 34 17.35 -13.35 -18.13
C THR A 34 17.94 -13.98 -16.86
N VAL A 35 17.84 -13.27 -15.73
CA VAL A 35 18.35 -13.76 -14.44
C VAL A 35 17.58 -15.03 -14.04
N ALA A 36 16.27 -15.02 -14.13
CA ALA A 36 15.41 -16.18 -13.82
C ALA A 36 15.76 -17.39 -14.71
N ARG A 37 15.86 -17.20 -16.02
CA ARG A 37 16.17 -18.26 -16.99
C ARG A 37 17.53 -18.90 -16.73
N LEU A 38 18.59 -18.10 -16.62
CA LEU A 38 19.94 -18.63 -16.39
C LEU A 38 20.07 -19.34 -15.03
N SER A 39 19.34 -18.88 -14.02
CA SER A 39 19.26 -19.53 -12.71
C SER A 39 18.54 -20.89 -12.79
N ALA A 40 17.45 -20.99 -13.53
CA ALA A 40 16.71 -22.25 -13.74
C ALA A 40 17.51 -23.24 -14.58
N GLU A 41 18.18 -22.79 -15.64
CA GLU A 41 19.10 -23.63 -16.44
C GLU A 41 20.22 -24.21 -15.57
N LYS A 42 20.78 -23.42 -14.66
CA LYS A 42 21.80 -23.89 -13.72
C LYS A 42 21.23 -24.90 -12.73
N ALA A 43 20.04 -24.65 -12.18
CA ALA A 43 19.36 -25.60 -11.30
C ALA A 43 19.17 -26.97 -12.01
N ARG A 44 18.74 -26.96 -13.26
CA ARG A 44 18.59 -28.17 -14.10
C ARG A 44 19.92 -28.89 -14.34
N GLN A 45 21.00 -28.18 -14.51
CA GLN A 45 22.32 -28.77 -14.67
C GLN A 45 22.78 -29.47 -13.37
N VAL A 46 22.60 -28.80 -12.25
CA VAL A 46 23.05 -29.29 -10.93
C VAL A 46 22.18 -30.47 -10.47
N SER A 47 20.86 -30.45 -10.70
CA SER A 47 19.96 -31.54 -10.33
C SER A 47 20.32 -32.89 -10.96
N LYS A 48 21.00 -32.89 -12.12
CA LYS A 48 21.51 -34.11 -12.78
C LYS A 48 22.75 -34.70 -12.11
N THR A 49 23.43 -33.93 -11.27
CA THR A 49 24.74 -34.31 -10.70
C THR A 49 24.67 -34.57 -9.20
N THR A 50 23.71 -34.00 -8.51
CA THR A 50 23.55 -34.14 -7.05
C THR A 50 22.08 -34.05 -6.65
N ASN A 51 21.74 -34.66 -5.49
CA ASN A 51 20.45 -34.49 -4.83
C ASN A 51 20.57 -33.62 -3.55
N ASP A 52 21.69 -32.92 -3.39
CA ASP A 52 21.89 -31.98 -2.28
C ASP A 52 21.24 -30.64 -2.61
N THR A 53 20.13 -30.33 -1.94
CA THR A 53 19.35 -29.11 -2.14
C THR A 53 20.11 -27.84 -1.71
N VAL A 54 21.02 -27.96 -0.72
CA VAL A 54 21.86 -26.83 -0.30
C VAL A 54 22.84 -26.45 -1.39
N LEU A 55 23.53 -27.46 -1.94
CA LEU A 55 24.46 -27.26 -3.06
C LEU A 55 23.74 -26.71 -4.30
N LEU A 56 22.54 -27.19 -4.57
CA LEU A 56 21.71 -26.69 -5.69
C LEU A 56 21.44 -25.18 -5.51
N TRP A 57 20.98 -24.75 -4.34
CA TRP A 57 20.68 -23.34 -4.07
C TRP A 57 21.93 -22.45 -4.08
N GLN A 58 23.08 -22.94 -3.63
CA GLN A 58 24.37 -22.22 -3.75
C GLN A 58 24.71 -21.94 -5.22
N GLU A 59 24.59 -22.94 -6.06
CA GLU A 59 24.89 -22.81 -7.50
C GLU A 59 23.85 -21.93 -8.24
N VAL A 60 22.56 -21.99 -7.84
CA VAL A 60 21.49 -21.12 -8.35
C VAL A 60 21.78 -19.66 -7.99
N CYS A 61 22.15 -19.35 -6.75
CA CYS A 61 22.49 -18.00 -6.33
C CYS A 61 23.69 -17.46 -7.11
N LYS A 62 24.75 -18.27 -7.24
CA LYS A 62 25.94 -17.88 -8.01
C LYS A 62 25.59 -17.57 -9.49
N ALA A 63 24.79 -18.42 -10.12
CA ALA A 63 24.34 -18.19 -11.49
C ALA A 63 23.47 -16.94 -11.62
N SER A 64 22.62 -16.65 -10.61
CA SER A 64 21.81 -15.43 -10.60
C SER A 64 22.64 -14.15 -10.50
N GLU A 65 23.71 -14.16 -9.69
CA GLU A 65 24.65 -13.04 -9.57
C GLU A 65 25.43 -12.81 -10.86
N GLU A 66 25.93 -13.89 -11.48
CA GLU A 66 26.63 -13.83 -12.76
C GLU A 66 25.73 -13.32 -13.89
N ALA A 67 24.47 -13.77 -13.92
CA ALA A 67 23.47 -13.29 -14.87
C ALA A 67 23.12 -11.82 -14.65
N LEU A 68 22.95 -11.41 -13.39
CA LEU A 68 22.69 -10.02 -13.02
C LEU A 68 23.81 -9.09 -13.46
N ALA A 69 25.07 -9.46 -13.22
CA ALA A 69 26.23 -8.69 -13.62
C ALA A 69 26.32 -8.47 -15.15
N LYS A 70 25.74 -9.39 -15.95
CA LYS A 70 25.70 -9.31 -17.42
C LYS A 70 24.53 -8.49 -17.96
N THR A 71 23.55 -8.13 -17.15
CA THR A 71 22.36 -7.38 -17.62
C THR A 71 22.71 -6.07 -18.32
N PRO A 72 23.74 -5.26 -17.92
CA PRO A 72 24.12 -4.06 -18.64
C PRO A 72 24.71 -4.32 -20.02
N GLU A 73 25.29 -5.51 -20.23
CA GLU A 73 25.86 -5.88 -21.54
C GLU A 73 24.76 -6.26 -22.55
N LEU A 74 23.65 -6.80 -22.03
CA LEU A 74 22.52 -7.26 -22.83
C LEU A 74 21.50 -6.15 -23.12
N LEU A 75 21.38 -5.17 -22.22
CA LEU A 75 20.44 -4.07 -22.36
C LEU A 75 21.17 -2.71 -22.39
N PRO A 76 21.25 -2.07 -23.58
CA PRO A 76 22.06 -0.83 -23.77
C PRO A 76 21.71 0.30 -22.83
N VAL A 77 20.45 0.40 -22.38
CA VAL A 77 20.00 1.42 -21.43
C VAL A 77 20.64 1.24 -20.05
N LEU A 78 20.76 0.01 -19.57
CA LEU A 78 21.41 -0.29 -18.30
C LEU A 78 22.91 0.00 -18.38
N LYS A 79 23.52 -0.29 -19.53
CA LYS A 79 24.91 0.03 -19.80
C LYS A 79 25.15 1.54 -19.79
N LYS A 80 24.27 2.32 -20.43
CA LYS A 80 24.37 3.79 -20.47
C LYS A 80 24.18 4.40 -19.07
N ALA A 81 23.30 3.81 -18.25
CA ALA A 81 23.07 4.24 -16.87
C ALA A 81 24.12 3.74 -15.85
N GLY A 82 24.96 2.78 -16.23
CA GLY A 82 25.98 2.20 -15.34
C GLY A 82 25.39 1.34 -14.19
N VAL A 83 24.21 0.78 -14.39
CA VAL A 83 23.45 0.01 -13.37
C VAL A 83 23.08 -1.38 -13.88
N VAL A 84 22.83 -2.31 -12.96
CA VAL A 84 22.24 -3.63 -13.25
C VAL A 84 20.71 -3.56 -13.25
N ASP A 85 20.05 -4.58 -13.79
CA ASP A 85 18.58 -4.67 -13.76
C ASP A 85 18.05 -4.76 -12.33
N ALA A 86 17.17 -3.82 -11.95
CA ALA A 86 16.61 -3.73 -10.59
C ALA A 86 15.72 -4.94 -10.26
N GLY A 87 14.92 -5.42 -11.22
CA GLY A 87 14.10 -6.62 -11.08
C GLY A 87 14.95 -7.87 -10.86
N GLY A 88 16.00 -8.03 -11.67
CA GLY A 88 16.99 -9.09 -11.53
C GLY A 88 17.71 -9.06 -10.19
N LYS A 89 18.07 -7.86 -9.70
CA LYS A 89 18.66 -7.70 -8.36
C LYS A 89 17.69 -8.14 -7.27
N GLY A 90 16.41 -7.78 -7.37
CA GLY A 90 15.38 -8.23 -6.44
C GLY A 90 15.23 -9.75 -6.41
N LEU A 91 15.23 -10.40 -7.58
CA LEU A 91 15.18 -11.87 -7.67
C LEU A 91 16.42 -12.53 -7.05
N THR A 92 17.61 -11.99 -7.28
CA THR A 92 18.84 -12.48 -6.66
C THR A 92 18.77 -12.43 -5.14
N VAL A 93 18.23 -11.35 -4.56
CA VAL A 93 18.04 -11.22 -3.10
C VAL A 93 17.06 -12.29 -2.56
N ILE A 94 15.99 -12.59 -3.32
CA ILE A 94 15.03 -13.65 -2.95
C ILE A 94 15.74 -15.02 -2.94
N PHE A 95 16.51 -15.34 -3.98
CA PHE A 95 17.26 -16.61 -4.06
C PHE A 95 18.29 -16.74 -2.92
N GLU A 96 18.98 -15.67 -2.59
CA GLU A 96 19.89 -15.61 -1.45
C GLU A 96 19.18 -15.91 -0.11
N ALA A 97 17.99 -15.34 0.08
CA ALA A 97 17.19 -15.59 1.29
C ALA A 97 16.73 -17.05 1.34
N MET A 98 16.30 -17.62 0.21
CA MET A 98 15.92 -19.03 0.11
C MET A 98 17.13 -19.94 0.43
N ARG A 99 18.31 -19.67 -0.13
CA ARG A 99 19.54 -20.40 0.15
C ARG A 99 19.84 -20.46 1.67
N LYS A 100 19.77 -19.31 2.36
CA LYS A 100 19.99 -19.25 3.81
C LYS A 100 19.05 -20.15 4.59
N VAL A 101 17.77 -20.25 4.19
CA VAL A 101 16.79 -21.13 4.82
C VAL A 101 17.17 -22.60 4.60
N PHE A 102 17.55 -22.97 3.38
CA PHE A 102 17.98 -24.35 3.06
C PHE A 102 19.28 -24.76 3.78
N GLU A 103 20.17 -23.81 4.08
CA GLU A 103 21.37 -24.01 4.90
C GLU A 103 21.06 -24.14 6.42
N GLY A 104 19.76 -24.16 6.81
CA GLY A 104 19.34 -24.27 8.20
C GLY A 104 19.32 -22.94 8.95
N GLY A 105 19.46 -21.82 8.24
CA GLY A 105 19.33 -20.48 8.79
C GLY A 105 17.88 -20.20 9.23
N LYS A 106 17.73 -19.52 10.36
CA LYS A 106 16.43 -19.01 10.76
C LYS A 106 16.11 -17.78 9.87
N ILE A 107 14.84 -17.64 9.47
CA ILE A 107 14.36 -16.39 8.88
C ILE A 107 14.53 -15.32 9.98
N GLU A 108 15.58 -14.51 9.85
CA GLU A 108 15.75 -13.36 10.72
C GLU A 108 14.64 -12.36 10.36
N THR A 109 13.68 -12.18 11.26
CA THR A 109 12.91 -10.94 11.31
C THR A 109 13.93 -9.81 11.40
N LEU A 110 13.98 -8.96 10.38
CA LEU A 110 14.91 -7.84 10.23
C LEU A 110 15.12 -7.10 11.56
N LYS A 111 16.20 -7.45 12.27
CA LYS A 111 16.84 -6.54 13.19
C LYS A 111 17.73 -5.65 12.35
N SER A 112 17.48 -4.38 12.42
CA SER A 112 18.19 -3.29 11.75
C SER A 112 19.66 -3.62 11.48
N THR A 113 20.03 -3.76 10.23
CA THR A 113 21.44 -3.77 9.82
C THR A 113 21.82 -2.38 9.37
N GLN A 114 22.86 -1.90 9.97
CA GLN A 114 23.62 -0.66 9.81
C GLN A 114 23.57 -0.05 8.40
N ALA A 115 23.52 1.28 8.41
CA ALA A 115 23.65 2.17 7.27
C ALA A 115 24.67 1.69 6.24
N VAL A 116 24.18 1.22 5.11
CA VAL A 116 24.98 1.18 3.88
C VAL A 116 25.04 2.61 3.36
N SER A 117 26.26 3.11 3.22
CA SER A 117 26.57 4.43 2.68
C SER A 117 25.72 4.72 1.44
N LYS A 118 25.05 5.87 1.45
CA LYS A 118 24.36 6.45 0.30
C LYS A 118 25.36 6.66 -0.83
N THR A 119 25.47 5.70 -1.71
CA THR A 119 25.81 5.97 -3.10
C THR A 119 24.47 6.18 -3.79
N GLU A 120 24.27 7.34 -4.36
CA GLU A 120 23.06 7.74 -5.07
C GLU A 120 22.73 6.69 -6.13
N GLN A 121 21.78 5.81 -5.83
CA GLN A 121 21.16 4.96 -6.85
C GLN A 121 20.11 5.80 -7.55
N ILE A 122 20.54 6.52 -8.58
CA ILE A 122 19.65 7.05 -9.60
C ILE A 122 18.99 5.80 -10.24
N SER A 123 17.68 5.63 -10.10
CA SER A 123 16.98 4.52 -10.72
C SER A 123 17.10 4.66 -12.24
N ALA A 124 17.30 3.55 -12.97
CA ALA A 124 17.39 3.58 -14.44
C ALA A 124 16.11 4.18 -15.09
N PHE A 125 15.01 4.26 -14.35
CA PHE A 125 13.78 4.94 -14.74
C PHE A 125 13.92 6.48 -14.73
N GLU A 126 14.74 7.04 -13.85
CA GLU A 126 14.94 8.50 -13.77
C GLU A 126 15.79 9.07 -14.91
N VAL A 127 16.61 8.24 -15.55
CA VAL A 127 17.44 8.64 -16.70
C VAL A 127 16.62 8.76 -18.00
N PHE A 128 15.43 8.15 -18.08
CA PHE A 128 14.53 8.27 -19.22
C PHE A 128 13.72 9.58 -19.24
N GLU A 129 13.68 10.35 -18.16
CA GLU A 129 12.78 11.49 -18.01
C GLU A 129 13.34 12.83 -18.50
N THR A 130 14.57 12.91 -19.03
CA THR A 130 15.18 14.21 -19.33
C THR A 130 15.25 14.61 -20.80
N GLU A 131 14.92 13.71 -21.75
CA GLU A 131 14.94 14.08 -23.17
C GLU A 131 13.69 13.51 -23.88
N ASP A 132 12.76 14.41 -24.28
CA ASP A 132 11.61 14.22 -25.18
C ASP A 132 10.48 13.29 -24.70
N ILE A 133 9.59 13.85 -23.84
CA ILE A 133 8.23 13.29 -23.66
C ILE A 133 7.45 13.55 -24.96
N ASN A 134 7.51 12.63 -25.92
CA ASN A 134 6.79 12.67 -27.17
C ASN A 134 5.28 12.45 -26.97
N PHE A 135 4.90 11.62 -25.98
CA PHE A 135 3.53 11.31 -25.63
C PHE A 135 3.21 11.77 -24.21
N SER A 136 2.16 12.57 -24.07
CA SER A 136 1.88 13.31 -22.83
C SER A 136 1.10 12.53 -21.79
N TYR A 137 0.41 11.44 -22.16
CA TYR A 137 -0.49 10.73 -21.26
C TYR A 137 -0.09 9.27 -21.11
N CYS A 138 0.20 8.86 -19.86
CA CYS A 138 0.22 7.45 -19.48
C CYS A 138 -1.23 6.97 -19.34
N THR A 139 -1.60 5.96 -20.11
CA THR A 139 -2.97 5.42 -20.15
C THR A 139 -2.93 3.95 -19.81
N GLU A 140 -3.54 3.57 -18.70
CA GLU A 140 -3.58 2.21 -18.18
C GLU A 140 -5.02 1.79 -17.89
N MET A 141 -5.40 0.54 -18.23
CA MET A 141 -6.72 0.00 -17.90
C MET A 141 -6.75 -1.51 -17.94
N LEU A 142 -7.76 -2.07 -17.29
CA LEU A 142 -8.11 -3.48 -17.36
C LEU A 142 -9.40 -3.62 -18.19
N ILE A 143 -9.43 -4.57 -19.09
CA ILE A 143 -10.60 -4.92 -19.91
C ILE A 143 -11.05 -6.30 -19.49
N THR A 144 -12.29 -6.44 -19.01
CA THR A 144 -12.92 -7.75 -18.88
C THR A 144 -13.44 -8.17 -20.25
N ARG A 145 -12.92 -9.27 -20.78
CA ARG A 145 -13.25 -9.75 -22.12
C ARG A 145 -14.72 -10.14 -22.23
N THR A 146 -15.39 -9.61 -23.25
CA THR A 146 -16.74 -10.05 -23.64
C THR A 146 -16.71 -10.94 -24.89
N GLU A 147 -15.68 -10.81 -25.71
CA GLU A 147 -15.49 -11.58 -26.93
C GLU A 147 -14.11 -12.24 -26.95
N ARG A 148 -14.10 -13.59 -26.89
CA ARG A 148 -12.86 -14.37 -26.77
C ARG A 148 -12.10 -14.50 -28.09
N ASP A 149 -12.75 -14.29 -29.22
CA ASP A 149 -12.20 -14.55 -30.56
C ASP A 149 -11.48 -13.33 -31.17
N LYS A 150 -11.45 -12.17 -30.48
CA LYS A 150 -10.77 -10.97 -31.00
C LYS A 150 -9.26 -11.08 -30.84
N ASP A 151 -8.56 -10.77 -31.93
CA ASP A 151 -7.12 -10.82 -32.02
C ASP A 151 -6.46 -9.72 -31.18
N ILE A 152 -5.74 -10.10 -30.13
CA ILE A 152 -5.00 -9.23 -29.24
C ILE A 152 -3.79 -8.58 -29.93
N LEU A 153 -3.20 -9.25 -30.91
CA LEU A 153 -2.10 -8.68 -31.68
C LEU A 153 -2.56 -7.48 -32.51
N ALA A 154 -3.81 -7.51 -33.00
CA ALA A 154 -4.41 -6.37 -33.70
C ALA A 154 -4.63 -5.17 -32.76
N LEU A 155 -5.03 -5.43 -31.50
CA LEU A 155 -5.13 -4.36 -30.47
C LEU A 155 -3.77 -3.72 -30.23
N ARG A 156 -2.75 -4.53 -30.02
CA ARG A 156 -1.38 -4.07 -29.78
C ARG A 156 -0.86 -3.26 -30.97
N ALA A 157 -0.96 -3.81 -32.18
CA ALA A 157 -0.52 -3.13 -33.39
C ALA A 157 -1.19 -1.76 -33.57
N TYR A 158 -2.49 -1.65 -33.23
CA TYR A 158 -3.19 -0.37 -33.22
C TYR A 158 -2.61 0.60 -32.19
N LEU A 159 -2.37 0.14 -30.96
CA LEU A 159 -1.82 1.00 -29.89
C LEU A 159 -0.41 1.51 -30.24
N GLU A 160 0.41 0.69 -30.88
CA GLU A 160 1.74 1.07 -31.38
C GLU A 160 1.69 2.17 -32.48
N THR A 161 0.56 2.32 -33.19
CA THR A 161 0.39 3.43 -34.14
C THR A 161 0.07 4.77 -33.51
N ILE A 162 -0.43 4.79 -32.27
CA ILE A 162 -0.89 6.01 -31.58
C ILE A 162 -0.11 6.35 -30.31
N GLY A 163 0.89 5.53 -29.95
CA GLY A 163 1.66 5.70 -28.73
C GLY A 163 2.94 4.88 -28.70
N ASP A 164 3.69 5.04 -27.61
CA ASP A 164 4.85 4.22 -27.28
C ASP A 164 4.68 3.51 -25.92
N CYS A 165 5.71 2.80 -25.46
CA CYS A 165 5.68 2.02 -24.22
C CYS A 165 4.47 1.08 -24.12
N VAL A 166 4.04 0.53 -25.27
CA VAL A 166 2.84 -0.30 -25.37
C VAL A 166 3.07 -1.65 -24.70
N LEU A 167 2.32 -1.89 -23.63
CA LEU A 167 2.21 -3.19 -22.97
C LEU A 167 0.76 -3.66 -23.06
N VAL A 168 0.55 -4.83 -23.66
CA VAL A 168 -0.72 -5.53 -23.66
C VAL A 168 -0.48 -6.92 -23.09
N VAL A 169 -1.08 -7.17 -21.92
CA VAL A 169 -1.02 -8.49 -21.27
C VAL A 169 -2.41 -9.12 -21.40
N ASP A 170 -2.45 -10.32 -21.96
CA ASP A 170 -3.66 -11.08 -22.18
C ASP A 170 -3.72 -12.27 -21.23
N ASP A 171 -4.85 -12.36 -20.52
CA ASP A 171 -5.25 -13.52 -19.75
C ASP A 171 -6.65 -13.95 -20.25
N ASP A 172 -7.06 -15.18 -20.00
CA ASP A 172 -8.32 -15.75 -20.55
C ASP A 172 -9.57 -14.88 -20.31
N GLU A 173 -9.59 -14.12 -19.21
CA GLU A 173 -10.72 -13.29 -18.79
C GLU A 173 -10.43 -11.78 -18.84
N ILE A 174 -9.16 -11.37 -18.76
CA ILE A 174 -8.77 -9.98 -18.58
C ILE A 174 -7.64 -9.60 -19.53
N ILE A 175 -7.76 -8.43 -20.17
CA ILE A 175 -6.67 -7.80 -20.91
C ILE A 175 -6.21 -6.58 -20.13
N LYS A 176 -4.92 -6.48 -19.80
CA LYS A 176 -4.30 -5.28 -19.26
C LYS A 176 -3.63 -4.50 -20.37
N ILE A 177 -3.95 -3.21 -20.47
CA ILE A 177 -3.32 -2.26 -21.41
C ILE A 177 -2.53 -1.22 -20.61
N HIS A 178 -1.32 -0.92 -21.09
CA HIS A 178 -0.55 0.26 -20.73
C HIS A 178 0.05 0.86 -22.00
N VAL A 179 -0.11 2.17 -22.21
CA VAL A 179 0.42 2.88 -23.38
C VAL A 179 0.64 4.36 -23.05
N HIS A 180 1.75 4.92 -23.52
CA HIS A 180 1.96 6.37 -23.53
C HIS A 180 1.46 6.96 -24.85
N THR A 181 0.50 7.88 -24.80
CA THR A 181 -0.15 8.42 -25.99
C THR A 181 -0.58 9.88 -25.81
N ASN A 182 -0.78 10.58 -26.93
CA ASN A 182 -1.44 11.90 -26.94
C ASN A 182 -2.95 11.78 -27.17
N HIS A 183 -3.45 10.54 -27.37
CA HIS A 183 -4.84 10.27 -27.72
C HIS A 183 -5.49 9.23 -26.79
N PRO A 184 -5.56 9.47 -25.46
CA PRO A 184 -6.10 8.47 -24.52
C PRO A 184 -7.56 8.07 -24.83
N GLY A 185 -8.36 8.99 -25.40
CA GLY A 185 -9.72 8.67 -25.84
C GLY A 185 -9.78 7.57 -26.91
N LYS A 186 -8.83 7.57 -27.88
CA LYS A 186 -8.75 6.51 -28.91
C LYS A 186 -8.36 5.16 -28.34
N VAL A 187 -7.54 5.15 -27.26
CA VAL A 187 -7.21 3.92 -26.52
C VAL A 187 -8.48 3.34 -25.89
N ILE A 188 -9.28 4.19 -25.23
CA ILE A 188 -10.54 3.80 -24.60
C ILE A 188 -11.52 3.24 -25.65
N GLU A 189 -11.73 3.96 -26.76
CA GLU A 189 -12.62 3.51 -27.84
C GLU A 189 -12.19 2.14 -28.38
N LYS A 190 -10.89 1.96 -28.63
CA LYS A 190 -10.36 0.70 -29.11
C LYS A 190 -10.48 -0.44 -28.09
N ALA A 191 -10.24 -0.13 -26.83
CA ALA A 191 -10.37 -1.08 -25.74
C ALA A 191 -11.80 -1.60 -25.56
N LEU A 192 -12.81 -0.74 -25.74
CA LEU A 192 -14.23 -1.10 -25.67
C LEU A 192 -14.66 -2.12 -26.71
N GLU A 193 -13.94 -2.23 -27.84
CA GLU A 193 -14.22 -3.28 -28.84
C GLU A 193 -13.90 -4.69 -28.30
N TYR A 194 -13.05 -4.82 -27.26
CA TYR A 194 -12.58 -6.09 -26.68
C TYR A 194 -13.33 -6.51 -25.42
N GLY A 195 -14.01 -5.58 -24.79
CA GLY A 195 -14.79 -5.86 -23.59
C GLY A 195 -15.11 -4.63 -22.75
N THR A 196 -15.45 -4.89 -21.49
CA THR A 196 -15.81 -3.84 -20.53
C THR A 196 -14.56 -3.32 -19.83
N ILE A 197 -14.35 -2.02 -19.85
CA ILE A 197 -13.20 -1.37 -19.24
C ILE A 197 -13.42 -1.25 -17.73
N ASN A 198 -12.41 -1.66 -16.98
CA ASN A 198 -12.32 -1.49 -15.53
C ASN A 198 -11.06 -0.71 -15.17
N LEU A 199 -11.16 0.14 -14.13
CA LEU A 199 -10.05 0.90 -13.57
C LEU A 199 -9.24 1.69 -14.62
N PRO A 200 -9.86 2.54 -15.47
CA PRO A 200 -9.10 3.37 -16.37
C PRO A 200 -8.30 4.42 -15.58
N LYS A 201 -6.99 4.46 -15.82
CA LYS A 201 -6.07 5.43 -15.23
C LYS A 201 -5.43 6.21 -16.37
N ILE A 202 -5.61 7.52 -16.38
CA ILE A 202 -5.02 8.43 -17.38
C ILE A 202 -4.29 9.52 -16.60
N GLU A 203 -2.98 9.55 -16.73
CA GLU A 203 -2.13 10.53 -16.06
C GLU A 203 -1.38 11.38 -17.07
N ASN A 204 -1.37 12.70 -16.86
CA ASN A 204 -0.57 13.60 -17.67
C ASN A 204 0.88 13.61 -17.15
N MET A 205 1.78 12.95 -17.88
CA MET A 205 3.17 12.81 -17.51
C MET A 205 3.92 14.14 -17.50
N ARG A 206 3.51 15.13 -18.31
CA ARG A 206 4.12 16.48 -18.29
C ARG A 206 3.78 17.21 -17.00
N VAL A 207 2.53 17.13 -16.53
CA VAL A 207 2.12 17.71 -15.25
C VAL A 207 2.80 17.01 -14.07
N GLN A 208 2.97 15.68 -14.17
CA GLN A 208 3.67 14.88 -13.17
C GLN A 208 5.16 15.26 -13.14
N HIS A 209 5.77 15.47 -14.29
CA HIS A 209 7.16 15.92 -14.42
C HIS A 209 7.34 17.38 -13.96
N GLU A 210 6.43 18.29 -14.36
CA GLU A 210 6.44 19.68 -13.86
C GLU A 210 6.14 19.76 -12.35
N GLY A 211 5.28 18.89 -11.84
CA GLY A 211 5.02 18.74 -10.40
C GLY A 211 6.26 18.26 -9.67
N LYS A 212 6.90 17.19 -10.13
CA LYS A 212 8.16 16.68 -9.58
C LYS A 212 9.31 17.69 -9.71
N LEU A 213 9.44 18.39 -10.86
CA LEU A 213 10.42 19.46 -11.01
C LEU A 213 10.19 20.65 -10.10
N LYS A 214 8.91 21.00 -9.81
CA LYS A 214 8.57 22.02 -8.81
C LYS A 214 8.80 21.52 -7.40
N GLU A 215 8.42 20.28 -7.10
CA GLU A 215 8.73 19.61 -5.84
C GLU A 215 10.23 19.40 -5.66
N GLU A 216 10.96 18.95 -6.68
CA GLU A 216 12.42 18.83 -6.63
C GLU A 216 13.16 20.17 -6.55
N LYS A 217 12.67 21.23 -7.20
CA LYS A 217 13.22 22.59 -7.00
C LYS A 217 12.92 23.09 -5.60
N THR A 218 11.72 22.86 -5.07
CA THR A 218 11.35 23.20 -3.69
C THR A 218 12.10 22.32 -2.68
N ILE A 219 12.33 21.04 -3.00
CA ILE A 219 13.07 20.09 -2.16
C ILE A 219 14.59 20.32 -2.25
N LYS A 220 15.14 20.69 -3.44
CA LYS A 220 16.58 21.04 -3.57
C LYS A 220 16.94 22.37 -2.93
N GLU A 221 15.96 23.29 -2.78
CA GLU A 221 16.18 24.57 -2.09
C GLU A 221 15.95 24.51 -0.56
N GLN A 222 15.26 23.48 -0.06
CA GLN A 222 15.15 23.22 1.37
C GLN A 222 15.69 21.82 1.66
N LYS A 223 16.99 21.71 2.00
CA LYS A 223 17.47 20.54 2.74
C LYS A 223 16.54 20.39 3.95
N PHE A 224 15.72 19.32 3.99
CA PHE A 224 14.93 19.02 5.16
C PHE A 224 15.89 18.89 6.33
N ILE A 225 15.80 19.82 7.26
CA ILE A 225 16.59 19.81 8.49
C ILE A 225 15.66 19.28 9.56
N PRO A 226 15.94 18.09 10.12
CA PRO A 226 15.16 17.57 11.23
C PRO A 226 15.05 18.62 12.36
N ALA A 227 13.85 18.78 12.90
CA ALA A 227 13.64 19.68 14.01
C ALA A 227 14.49 19.24 15.21
N LYS A 228 15.17 20.17 15.87
CA LYS A 228 15.89 19.84 17.09
C LYS A 228 14.90 19.52 18.21
N PRO A 229 15.14 18.48 19.03
CA PRO A 229 14.28 18.19 20.16
C PRO A 229 14.25 19.37 21.15
N GLU A 230 13.04 19.85 21.46
CA GLU A 230 12.76 20.94 22.42
C GLU A 230 11.87 20.42 23.56
N LYS A 231 11.21 19.28 23.37
CA LYS A 231 10.34 18.64 24.35
C LYS A 231 10.58 17.13 24.42
N LYS A 232 10.15 16.51 25.52
CA LYS A 232 10.37 15.09 25.78
C LYS A 232 9.53 14.21 24.85
N TYR A 233 8.25 14.53 24.65
CA TYR A 233 7.29 13.74 23.90
C TYR A 233 6.65 14.53 22.76
N GLY A 234 6.34 13.84 21.67
CA GLY A 234 5.57 14.38 20.57
C GLY A 234 4.73 13.29 19.88
N PHE A 235 3.81 13.71 19.01
CA PHE A 235 2.82 12.84 18.42
C PHE A 235 2.67 13.06 16.92
N VAL A 236 2.65 11.94 16.19
CA VAL A 236 2.29 11.90 14.78
C VAL A 236 1.06 11.01 14.63
N ALA A 237 -0.02 11.54 14.07
CA ALA A 237 -1.22 10.78 13.78
C ALA A 237 -1.45 10.67 12.27
N VAL A 238 -1.99 9.54 11.81
CA VAL A 238 -2.40 9.38 10.41
C VAL A 238 -3.92 9.43 10.35
N CYS A 239 -4.47 10.29 9.49
CA CYS A 239 -5.91 10.32 9.22
C CYS A 239 -6.23 10.94 7.85
N ALA A 240 -7.49 10.80 7.42
CA ALA A 240 -8.06 11.51 6.29
C ALA A 240 -9.31 12.28 6.75
N GLY A 241 -9.49 13.47 6.21
CA GLY A 241 -10.59 14.38 6.60
C GLY A 241 -10.14 15.54 7.48
N LYS A 242 -10.52 16.74 7.09
CA LYS A 242 -10.07 17.97 7.75
C LYS A 242 -10.57 18.09 9.20
N GLY A 243 -11.79 17.63 9.46
CA GLY A 243 -12.35 17.62 10.81
C GLY A 243 -11.60 16.66 11.73
N ILE A 244 -11.27 15.46 11.25
CA ILE A 244 -10.47 14.48 12.01
C ILE A 244 -9.06 15.02 12.27
N GLU A 245 -8.43 15.66 11.26
CA GLU A 245 -7.13 16.32 11.44
C GLU A 245 -7.17 17.36 12.56
N ASN A 246 -8.20 18.21 12.57
CA ASN A 246 -8.37 19.20 13.62
C ASN A 246 -8.54 18.55 15.00
N MET A 247 -9.36 17.49 15.10
CA MET A 247 -9.53 16.74 16.35
C MET A 247 -8.19 16.19 16.88
N PHE A 248 -7.35 15.59 16.02
CA PHE A 248 -6.05 15.11 16.44
C PHE A 248 -5.12 16.25 16.92
N LYS A 249 -5.15 17.39 16.25
CA LYS A 249 -4.39 18.57 16.66
C LYS A 249 -4.87 19.12 18.00
N ASP A 250 -6.18 19.21 18.21
CA ASP A 250 -6.78 19.66 19.46
C ASP A 250 -6.46 18.70 20.61
N LEU A 251 -6.30 17.40 20.33
CA LEU A 251 -5.86 16.40 21.30
C LEU A 251 -4.33 16.39 21.52
N GLY A 252 -3.57 17.26 20.85
CA GLY A 252 -2.13 17.41 21.07
C GLY A 252 -1.24 16.71 20.05
N ALA A 253 -1.75 16.23 18.92
CA ALA A 253 -0.90 15.73 17.85
C ALA A 253 -0.12 16.88 17.19
N ASP A 254 1.20 16.76 17.16
CA ASP A 254 2.09 17.77 16.57
C ASP A 254 1.98 17.81 15.05
N VAL A 255 1.93 16.63 14.45
CA VAL A 255 1.85 16.48 13.00
C VAL A 255 0.79 15.44 12.65
N VAL A 256 0.00 15.76 11.63
CA VAL A 256 -0.98 14.85 11.07
C VAL A 256 -0.58 14.54 9.63
N VAL A 257 -0.33 13.26 9.36
CA VAL A 257 -0.05 12.75 8.01
C VAL A 257 -1.37 12.41 7.33
N GLN A 258 -1.59 13.00 6.15
CA GLN A 258 -2.78 12.69 5.37
C GLN A 258 -2.68 11.28 4.79
N GLY A 259 -3.66 10.45 5.08
CA GLY A 259 -3.69 9.07 4.61
C GLY A 259 -4.80 8.26 5.27
N GLY A 260 -5.03 7.06 4.72
CA GLY A 260 -6.09 6.20 5.23
C GLY A 260 -6.45 5.09 4.25
N GLN A 261 -7.75 4.86 4.03
CA GLN A 261 -8.24 3.72 3.25
C GLN A 261 -7.91 3.77 1.76
N THR A 262 -7.81 4.95 1.17
CA THR A 262 -7.59 5.14 -0.27
C THR A 262 -6.14 5.42 -0.63
N MET A 263 -5.35 5.93 0.31
CA MET A 263 -3.97 6.32 0.10
C MET A 263 -3.17 6.12 1.38
N ASN A 264 -2.38 5.06 1.43
CA ASN A 264 -1.51 4.80 2.58
C ASN A 264 -0.24 5.65 2.45
N PRO A 265 0.13 6.42 3.48
CA PRO A 265 1.39 7.13 3.48
C PRO A 265 2.57 6.15 3.40
N SER A 266 3.61 6.55 2.71
CA SER A 266 4.85 5.79 2.63
C SER A 266 5.60 5.83 3.97
N THR A 267 6.58 4.93 4.11
CA THR A 267 7.53 4.97 5.24
C THR A 267 8.26 6.33 5.31
N GLU A 268 8.56 6.92 4.15
CA GLU A 268 9.24 8.21 4.06
C GLU A 268 8.35 9.37 4.53
N ASP A 269 7.03 9.36 4.20
CA ASP A 269 6.10 10.39 4.67
C ASP A 269 5.99 10.38 6.19
N ILE A 270 5.92 9.18 6.80
CA ILE A 270 5.87 9.02 8.25
C ILE A 270 7.21 9.45 8.86
N LEU A 271 8.34 9.08 8.27
CA LEU A 271 9.67 9.46 8.72
C LEU A 271 9.85 10.98 8.72
N ARG A 272 9.47 11.66 7.64
CA ARG A 272 9.51 13.13 7.56
C ARG A 272 8.62 13.78 8.61
N ALA A 273 7.41 13.26 8.81
CA ALA A 273 6.52 13.75 9.86
C ALA A 273 7.15 13.61 11.24
N VAL A 274 7.71 12.47 11.58
CA VAL A 274 8.42 12.24 12.84
C VAL A 274 9.60 13.19 13.00
N GLN A 275 10.43 13.34 11.98
CA GLN A 275 11.60 14.22 12.03
C GLN A 275 11.25 15.72 12.09
N SER A 276 10.03 16.12 11.71
CA SER A 276 9.54 17.49 11.85
C SER A 276 9.03 17.82 13.25
N VAL A 277 8.76 16.82 14.09
CA VAL A 277 8.32 17.02 15.47
C VAL A 277 9.52 17.36 16.36
N PRO A 278 9.53 18.49 17.09
CA PRO A 278 10.66 18.88 17.96
C PRO A 278 10.64 18.12 19.31
N ALA A 279 10.70 16.78 19.27
CA ALA A 279 10.65 15.93 20.45
C ALA A 279 11.73 14.84 20.44
N GLU A 280 12.17 14.42 21.63
CA GLU A 280 13.14 13.33 21.81
C GLU A 280 12.51 11.96 21.52
N MET A 281 11.25 11.78 21.91
CA MET A 281 10.44 10.59 21.67
C MET A 281 9.16 10.98 20.94
N VAL A 282 8.87 10.29 19.84
CA VAL A 282 7.65 10.52 19.06
C VAL A 282 6.77 9.28 19.07
N PHE A 283 5.54 9.42 19.55
CA PHE A 283 4.51 8.42 19.43
C PHE A 283 3.84 8.52 18.06
N VAL A 284 3.74 7.41 17.34
CA VAL A 284 3.08 7.35 16.04
C VAL A 284 1.79 6.55 16.16
N LEU A 285 0.70 7.13 15.69
CA LEU A 285 -0.66 6.60 15.70
C LEU A 285 -1.09 6.32 14.25
N PRO A 286 -0.87 5.11 13.72
CA PRO A 286 -1.18 4.77 12.33
C PRO A 286 -2.68 4.80 12.00
N ASN A 287 -3.54 4.47 12.96
CA ASN A 287 -5.01 4.46 12.85
C ASN A 287 -5.59 3.60 11.71
N ASN A 288 -4.73 2.77 11.13
CA ASN A 288 -5.08 1.84 10.07
C ASN A 288 -4.10 0.67 10.08
N LYS A 289 -4.61 -0.57 10.02
CA LYS A 289 -3.79 -1.79 10.03
C LYS A 289 -2.73 -1.84 8.91
N ASN A 290 -3.05 -1.25 7.74
CA ASN A 290 -2.17 -1.26 6.58
C ASN A 290 -0.99 -0.29 6.70
N ILE A 291 -1.09 0.69 7.62
CA ILE A 291 -0.08 1.73 7.84
C ILE A 291 0.88 1.34 8.97
N ILE A 292 0.49 0.43 9.85
CA ILE A 292 1.31 -0.01 10.99
C ILE A 292 2.71 -0.46 10.51
N MET A 293 2.78 -1.25 9.45
CA MET A 293 4.05 -1.76 8.92
C MET A 293 4.96 -0.62 8.44
N SER A 294 4.42 0.36 7.72
CA SER A 294 5.19 1.53 7.26
C SER A 294 5.69 2.37 8.45
N ALA A 295 4.88 2.51 9.50
CA ALA A 295 5.28 3.20 10.72
C ALA A 295 6.38 2.46 11.48
N GLU A 296 6.28 1.12 11.57
CA GLU A 296 7.33 0.29 12.21
C GLU A 296 8.64 0.32 11.42
N GLN A 297 8.59 0.36 10.09
CA GLN A 297 9.78 0.53 9.26
C GLN A 297 10.48 1.88 9.47
N ALA A 298 9.72 2.95 9.72
CA ALA A 298 10.28 4.26 10.00
C ALA A 298 11.12 4.30 11.29
N VAL A 299 10.85 3.41 12.26
CA VAL A 299 11.61 3.34 13.53
C VAL A 299 13.10 3.15 13.31
N GLY A 300 13.49 2.26 12.39
CA GLY A 300 14.90 1.97 12.10
C GLY A 300 15.61 3.06 11.27
N LEU A 301 14.88 4.01 10.71
CA LEU A 301 15.39 5.04 9.80
C LEU A 301 15.44 6.44 10.45
N ALA A 302 14.79 6.62 11.59
CA ALA A 302 14.68 7.92 12.24
C ALA A 302 15.95 8.30 13.02
N ASP A 303 16.18 9.60 13.12
CA ASP A 303 17.24 10.24 13.93
C ASP A 303 16.89 10.37 15.41
N ARG A 304 15.68 9.94 15.79
CA ARG A 304 15.11 10.03 17.14
C ARG A 304 14.31 8.79 17.51
N ASN A 305 13.95 8.70 18.79
CA ASN A 305 13.19 7.56 19.26
C ASN A 305 11.74 7.60 18.78
N ILE A 306 11.22 6.49 18.28
CA ILE A 306 9.82 6.33 17.86
C ILE A 306 9.18 5.23 18.68
N CYS A 307 7.97 5.46 19.14
CA CYS A 307 7.07 4.46 19.69
C CYS A 307 5.82 4.34 18.81
N VAL A 308 5.71 3.26 18.04
CA VAL A 308 4.51 2.99 17.25
C VAL A 308 3.45 2.35 18.14
N LEU A 309 2.29 3.00 18.26
CA LEU A 309 1.10 2.44 18.88
C LEU A 309 0.27 1.74 17.80
N GLN A 310 -0.09 0.49 17.99
CA GLN A 310 -0.76 -0.31 16.95
C GLN A 310 -2.26 0.00 16.82
N THR A 311 -2.60 1.29 16.78
CA THR A 311 -3.97 1.77 16.55
C THR A 311 -4.42 1.43 15.14
N ARG A 312 -5.62 0.88 15.01
CA ARG A 312 -6.19 0.37 13.74
C ARG A 312 -7.37 1.18 13.25
N THR A 313 -7.84 2.11 14.05
CA THR A 313 -8.99 2.97 13.76
C THR A 313 -8.79 4.37 14.33
N ILE A 314 -9.48 5.35 13.76
CA ILE A 314 -9.43 6.74 14.23
C ILE A 314 -9.83 6.86 15.71
N PRO A 315 -10.95 6.27 16.19
CA PRO A 315 -11.29 6.31 17.61
C PRO A 315 -10.19 5.75 18.51
N GLN A 316 -9.54 4.67 18.12
CA GLN A 316 -8.42 4.11 18.88
C GLN A 316 -7.26 5.10 19.03
N GLY A 317 -6.91 5.84 17.97
CA GLY A 317 -5.89 6.87 18.05
C GLY A 317 -6.26 8.02 18.97
N MET A 318 -7.51 8.44 18.95
CA MET A 318 -8.01 9.51 19.84
C MET A 318 -7.97 9.08 21.30
N SER A 319 -8.47 7.90 21.61
CA SER A 319 -8.48 7.37 22.98
C SER A 319 -7.04 7.13 23.49
N ALA A 320 -6.12 6.74 22.61
CA ALA A 320 -4.70 6.63 22.96
C ALA A 320 -4.12 7.98 23.39
N LEU A 321 -4.38 9.05 22.62
CA LEU A 321 -3.90 10.41 22.97
C LEU A 321 -4.47 10.92 24.28
N LEU A 322 -5.75 10.68 24.54
CA LEU A 322 -6.41 11.09 25.80
C LEU A 322 -5.82 10.39 27.04
N ALA A 323 -5.25 9.19 26.86
CA ALA A 323 -4.65 8.42 27.94
C ALA A 323 -3.16 8.72 28.18
N PHE A 324 -2.58 9.65 27.42
CA PHE A 324 -1.19 10.06 27.60
C PHE A 324 -1.03 10.94 28.85
N ASP A 325 0.06 10.70 29.58
CA ASP A 325 0.46 11.49 30.75
C ASP A 325 1.94 11.88 30.63
N GLU A 326 2.23 13.18 30.55
CA GLU A 326 3.57 13.71 30.35
C GLU A 326 4.53 13.42 31.53
N THR A 327 3.98 13.12 32.72
CA THR A 327 4.75 12.82 33.92
C THR A 327 5.31 11.41 33.95
N LEU A 328 4.75 10.51 33.13
CA LEU A 328 5.12 9.09 33.07
C LEU A 328 6.26 8.85 32.07
N ASP A 329 6.91 7.70 32.20
CA ASP A 329 7.91 7.27 31.22
C ASP A 329 7.28 6.69 29.94
N VAL A 330 8.11 6.38 28.95
CA VAL A 330 7.68 5.85 27.63
C VAL A 330 6.96 4.52 27.78
N SER A 331 7.44 3.64 28.64
CA SER A 331 6.89 2.28 28.82
C SER A 331 5.53 2.32 29.50
N GLU A 332 5.40 3.17 30.52
CA GLU A 332 4.16 3.39 31.25
C GLU A 332 3.12 4.03 30.33
N ASN A 333 3.49 5.10 29.60
CA ASN A 333 2.62 5.72 28.60
C ASN A 333 2.19 4.74 27.52
N ARG A 334 3.11 3.99 26.93
CA ARG A 334 2.79 2.96 25.94
C ARG A 334 1.75 1.96 26.49
N THR A 335 1.94 1.53 27.74
CA THR A 335 1.03 0.59 28.38
C THR A 335 -0.36 1.20 28.61
N ASN A 336 -0.43 2.43 29.13
CA ASN A 336 -1.68 3.12 29.43
C ASN A 336 -2.46 3.45 28.14
N MET A 337 -1.77 4.00 27.14
CA MET A 337 -2.35 4.30 25.83
C MET A 337 -2.85 3.04 25.14
N THR A 338 -2.10 1.92 25.22
CA THR A 338 -2.54 0.64 24.65
C THR A 338 -3.79 0.12 25.33
N LYS A 339 -3.84 0.12 26.65
CA LYS A 339 -5.03 -0.28 27.41
C LYS A 339 -6.26 0.57 27.09
N ALA A 340 -6.05 1.87 26.88
CA ALA A 340 -7.14 2.79 26.53
C ALA A 340 -7.72 2.45 25.15
N PHE A 341 -6.88 2.37 24.12
CA PHE A 341 -7.40 2.13 22.76
C PHE A 341 -7.93 0.71 22.53
N GLU A 342 -7.47 -0.29 23.28
CA GLU A 342 -8.00 -1.66 23.18
C GLU A 342 -9.44 -1.78 23.70
N ARG A 343 -9.90 -0.88 24.54
CA ARG A 343 -11.29 -0.87 25.07
C ARG A 343 -12.29 -0.25 24.09
N VAL A 344 -11.81 0.55 23.15
CA VAL A 344 -12.65 1.29 22.22
C VAL A 344 -13.36 0.36 21.24
N GLY A 345 -14.67 0.36 21.27
CA GLY A 345 -15.49 -0.25 20.23
C GLY A 345 -15.60 0.68 19.01
N THR A 346 -15.15 0.25 17.85
CA THR A 346 -15.22 1.06 16.63
C THR A 346 -16.22 0.48 15.63
N GLY A 347 -17.19 1.30 15.22
CA GLY A 347 -18.08 1.05 14.09
C GLY A 347 -17.72 1.88 12.88
N GLN A 348 -17.86 1.31 11.70
CA GLN A 348 -17.61 2.02 10.44
C GLN A 348 -18.75 1.68 9.46
N VAL A 349 -19.32 2.72 8.85
CA VAL A 349 -20.35 2.58 7.82
C VAL A 349 -19.79 3.08 6.50
N THR A 350 -19.75 2.22 5.50
CA THR A 350 -19.21 2.50 4.17
C THR A 350 -20.07 1.84 3.09
N PHE A 351 -19.61 1.81 1.86
CA PHE A 351 -20.30 1.17 0.74
C PHE A 351 -19.38 0.19 0.01
N SER A 352 -19.99 -0.80 -0.65
CA SER A 352 -19.23 -1.70 -1.51
C SER A 352 -18.96 -1.07 -2.86
N VAL A 353 -17.67 -1.02 -3.26
CA VAL A 353 -17.25 -0.48 -4.57
C VAL A 353 -17.42 -1.49 -5.72
N ARG A 354 -17.60 -2.77 -5.41
CA ARG A 354 -17.79 -3.87 -6.38
C ARG A 354 -18.65 -4.96 -5.78
N ASP A 355 -19.17 -5.84 -6.66
CA ASP A 355 -19.77 -7.07 -6.20
C ASP A 355 -18.69 -7.98 -5.58
N SER A 356 -19.00 -8.59 -4.47
CA SER A 356 -18.08 -9.44 -3.72
C SER A 356 -18.83 -10.48 -2.92
N GLU A 357 -18.13 -11.48 -2.40
CA GLU A 357 -18.66 -12.46 -1.47
C GLU A 357 -17.87 -12.40 -0.17
N TYR A 358 -18.56 -12.40 0.96
CA TYR A 358 -17.93 -12.42 2.28
C TYR A 358 -18.66 -13.42 3.17
N GLU A 359 -17.97 -14.44 3.66
CA GLU A 359 -18.51 -15.51 4.52
C GLU A 359 -19.80 -16.15 3.97
N GLY A 360 -19.88 -16.36 2.64
CA GLY A 360 -21.04 -16.94 1.98
C GLY A 360 -22.20 -15.97 1.72
N HIS A 361 -22.04 -14.68 2.01
CA HIS A 361 -23.02 -13.64 1.70
C HIS A 361 -22.58 -12.84 0.46
N SER A 362 -23.45 -12.80 -0.54
CA SER A 362 -23.24 -11.96 -1.75
C SER A 362 -23.49 -10.50 -1.39
N ILE A 363 -22.51 -9.66 -1.64
CA ILE A 363 -22.53 -8.21 -1.46
C ILE A 363 -22.57 -7.56 -2.83
N ARG A 364 -23.53 -6.68 -3.07
CA ARG A 364 -23.65 -5.95 -4.35
C ARG A 364 -22.94 -4.61 -4.30
N LYS A 365 -22.45 -4.16 -5.43
CA LYS A 365 -21.91 -2.80 -5.59
C LYS A 365 -22.93 -1.75 -5.13
N GLY A 366 -22.48 -0.81 -4.30
CA GLY A 366 -23.31 0.25 -3.71
C GLY A 366 -24.08 -0.15 -2.45
N GLU A 367 -24.02 -1.40 -2.02
CA GLU A 367 -24.62 -1.85 -0.77
C GLU A 367 -23.88 -1.26 0.43
N ILE A 368 -24.63 -0.84 1.45
CA ILE A 368 -24.04 -0.23 2.66
C ILE A 368 -23.50 -1.31 3.57
N LEU A 369 -22.24 -1.17 3.90
CA LEU A 369 -21.49 -2.09 4.75
C LEU A 369 -21.36 -1.53 6.16
N ALA A 370 -21.69 -2.34 7.15
CA ALA A 370 -21.46 -2.04 8.57
C ALA A 370 -20.33 -2.92 9.08
N LEU A 371 -19.24 -2.28 9.54
CA LEU A 371 -18.07 -2.96 10.07
C LEU A 371 -17.94 -2.66 11.57
N GLU A 372 -17.63 -3.68 12.34
CA GLU A 372 -17.26 -3.60 13.75
C GLU A 372 -15.77 -3.98 13.89
N ASN A 373 -14.94 -3.07 14.36
CA ASN A 373 -13.49 -3.26 14.49
C ASN A 373 -12.85 -3.79 13.18
N ASN A 374 -13.19 -3.18 12.05
CA ASN A 374 -12.76 -3.53 10.68
C ASN A 374 -13.25 -4.90 10.15
N LYS A 375 -14.23 -5.55 10.83
CA LYS A 375 -14.86 -6.78 10.34
C LYS A 375 -16.29 -6.47 9.89
N LEU A 376 -16.69 -6.97 8.72
CA LEU A 376 -18.06 -6.85 8.26
C LEU A 376 -19.00 -7.63 9.20
N VAL A 377 -20.07 -6.97 9.66
CA VAL A 377 -21.05 -7.59 10.56
C VAL A 377 -22.44 -7.70 9.97
N PHE A 378 -22.81 -6.80 9.08
CA PHE A 378 -24.04 -6.87 8.28
C PHE A 378 -24.00 -5.87 7.13
N THR A 379 -24.92 -6.03 6.18
CA THR A 379 -25.19 -5.06 5.12
C THR A 379 -26.58 -4.45 5.30
N GLU A 380 -26.80 -3.25 4.75
CA GLU A 380 -28.07 -2.52 4.83
C GLU A 380 -28.25 -1.69 3.54
N LYS A 381 -29.47 -1.21 3.29
CA LYS A 381 -29.77 -0.35 2.15
C LYS A 381 -29.76 1.14 2.50
N ASP A 382 -29.92 1.46 3.75
CA ASP A 382 -30.00 2.84 4.26
C ASP A 382 -28.84 3.12 5.22
N VAL A 383 -28.12 4.21 4.95
CA VAL A 383 -26.92 4.62 5.70
C VAL A 383 -27.25 4.93 7.17
N THR A 384 -28.33 5.69 7.42
CA THR A 384 -28.74 6.08 8.78
C THR A 384 -29.16 4.86 9.59
N LYS A 385 -29.88 3.93 8.94
CA LYS A 385 -30.32 2.68 9.58
C LYS A 385 -29.14 1.76 9.88
N ALA A 386 -28.14 1.71 8.96
CA ALA A 386 -26.91 0.96 9.19
C ALA A 386 -26.16 1.52 10.40
N ALA A 387 -25.96 2.84 10.45
CA ALA A 387 -25.28 3.52 11.55
C ALA A 387 -26.01 3.30 12.89
N TYR A 388 -27.35 3.45 12.91
CA TYR A 388 -28.16 3.19 14.11
C TYR A 388 -28.00 1.76 14.63
N LYS A 389 -28.16 0.75 13.76
CA LYS A 389 -28.02 -0.66 14.14
C LYS A 389 -26.60 -0.97 14.65
N LEU A 390 -25.58 -0.44 13.95
CA LEU A 390 -24.19 -0.64 14.32
C LEU A 390 -23.89 -0.01 15.69
N THR A 391 -24.34 1.22 15.94
CA THR A 391 -24.18 1.89 17.24
C THR A 391 -24.80 1.06 18.36
N LYS A 392 -26.04 0.56 18.17
CA LYS A 392 -26.69 -0.30 19.17
C LYS A 392 -25.91 -1.58 19.47
N ARG A 393 -25.20 -2.11 18.48
CA ARG A 393 -24.39 -3.31 18.63
C ARG A 393 -23.10 -3.02 19.43
N LEU A 394 -22.52 -1.83 19.25
CA LEU A 394 -21.30 -1.41 19.94
C LEU A 394 -21.53 -1.09 21.42
N VAL A 395 -22.74 -0.66 21.79
CA VAL A 395 -23.07 -0.31 23.17
C VAL A 395 -22.99 -1.53 24.07
N LYS A 396 -22.19 -1.41 25.13
CA LYS A 396 -22.04 -2.38 26.21
C LYS A 396 -22.59 -1.81 27.51
N SER A 397 -22.58 -2.59 28.57
CA SER A 397 -23.07 -2.17 29.91
C SER A 397 -22.25 -1.03 30.54
N ASP A 398 -21.01 -0.91 30.16
CA ASP A 398 -20.01 0.07 30.64
C ASP A 398 -19.81 1.26 29.67
N THR A 399 -20.50 1.29 28.53
CA THR A 399 -20.44 2.39 27.58
C THR A 399 -21.06 3.65 28.18
N SER A 400 -20.30 4.74 28.20
CA SER A 400 -20.68 6.07 28.69
C SER A 400 -20.76 7.11 27.58
N TYR A 401 -19.95 6.95 26.52
CA TYR A 401 -19.84 7.90 25.42
C TYR A 401 -19.98 7.21 24.07
N ILE A 402 -20.71 7.83 23.16
CA ILE A 402 -20.79 7.48 21.75
C ILE A 402 -20.38 8.71 20.96
N THR A 403 -19.26 8.63 20.26
CA THR A 403 -18.85 9.68 19.31
C THR A 403 -19.18 9.24 17.89
N ILE A 404 -19.95 10.06 17.17
CA ILE A 404 -20.32 9.86 15.76
C ILE A 404 -19.54 10.85 14.93
N ILE A 405 -18.63 10.36 14.11
CA ILE A 405 -17.82 11.17 13.18
C ILE A 405 -18.39 10.94 11.78
N TYR A 406 -19.02 11.95 11.18
CA TYR A 406 -19.59 11.83 9.84
C TYR A 406 -18.65 12.35 8.74
N GLY A 407 -18.74 11.67 7.59
CA GLY A 407 -17.86 11.92 6.43
C GLY A 407 -18.41 12.96 5.46
N ALA A 408 -17.62 13.24 4.43
CA ALA A 408 -17.92 14.24 3.39
C ALA A 408 -19.21 13.97 2.61
N ASP A 409 -19.63 12.70 2.50
CA ASP A 409 -20.83 12.28 1.77
C ASP A 409 -22.09 12.26 2.65
N VAL A 410 -22.02 12.81 3.86
CA VAL A 410 -23.17 12.91 4.80
C VAL A 410 -23.50 14.38 5.06
N THR A 411 -24.77 14.75 4.89
CA THR A 411 -25.20 16.13 5.21
C THR A 411 -25.36 16.31 6.71
N ASP A 412 -25.15 17.54 7.21
CA ASP A 412 -25.32 17.92 8.62
C ASP A 412 -26.70 17.52 9.15
N GLU A 413 -27.77 17.73 8.36
CA GLU A 413 -29.14 17.37 8.70
C GLU A 413 -29.29 15.85 8.92
N SER A 414 -28.67 15.03 8.06
CA SER A 414 -28.71 13.57 8.18
C SER A 414 -27.96 13.09 9.42
N ALA A 415 -26.83 13.71 9.72
CA ALA A 415 -26.01 13.40 10.90
C ALA A 415 -26.74 13.79 12.20
N GLU A 416 -27.35 14.99 12.27
CA GLU A 416 -28.16 15.42 13.40
C GLU A 416 -29.39 14.53 13.62
N LYS A 417 -30.03 14.09 12.53
CA LYS A 417 -31.15 13.16 12.62
C LYS A 417 -30.73 11.85 13.25
N LEU A 418 -29.57 11.29 12.87
CA LEU A 418 -29.02 10.10 13.48
C LEU A 418 -28.75 10.31 14.97
N GLN A 419 -28.11 11.44 15.35
CA GLN A 419 -27.81 11.79 16.73
C GLN A 419 -29.11 11.84 17.57
N LYS A 420 -30.16 12.55 17.11
CA LYS A 420 -31.46 12.64 17.79
C LYS A 420 -32.11 11.27 17.97
N ILE A 421 -32.05 10.40 16.95
CA ILE A 421 -32.56 9.02 17.04
C ILE A 421 -31.80 8.24 18.11
N LEU A 422 -30.48 8.35 18.17
CA LEU A 422 -29.68 7.64 19.15
C LEU A 422 -29.90 8.16 20.56
N GLN A 423 -29.93 9.46 20.77
CA GLN A 423 -30.25 10.09 22.06
C GLN A 423 -31.64 9.64 22.60
N ALA A 424 -32.61 9.52 21.71
CA ALA A 424 -33.98 9.09 22.10
C ALA A 424 -34.11 7.57 22.37
N LYS A 425 -33.16 6.75 21.90
CA LYS A 425 -33.26 5.28 21.95
C LYS A 425 -32.19 4.61 22.80
N LEU A 426 -31.11 5.30 23.14
CA LEU A 426 -30.10 4.82 24.08
C LEU A 426 -30.46 5.22 25.51
N ASN A 427 -29.74 4.64 26.46
CA ASN A 427 -29.88 4.98 27.87
C ASN A 427 -29.49 6.43 28.11
N ASP A 428 -30.20 7.19 28.92
CA ASP A 428 -29.91 8.60 29.29
C ASP A 428 -28.52 8.81 29.91
N ARG A 429 -27.86 7.73 30.32
CA ARG A 429 -26.49 7.77 30.84
C ARG A 429 -25.45 7.83 29.75
N ILE A 430 -25.81 7.57 28.48
CA ILE A 430 -24.88 7.55 27.35
C ILE A 430 -24.96 8.90 26.65
N GLU A 431 -23.87 9.63 26.67
CA GLU A 431 -23.74 10.87 25.92
C GLU A 431 -23.43 10.58 24.44
N VAL A 432 -24.17 11.22 23.52
CA VAL A 432 -23.97 11.06 22.07
C VAL A 432 -23.40 12.34 21.48
N ILE A 433 -22.14 12.32 21.10
CA ILE A 433 -21.39 13.44 20.53
C ILE A 433 -21.38 13.28 19.00
N LEU A 434 -21.63 14.40 18.29
CA LEU A 434 -21.59 14.46 16.83
C LEU A 434 -20.45 15.36 16.38
N VAL A 435 -19.63 14.87 15.43
CA VAL A 435 -18.48 15.60 14.90
C VAL A 435 -18.45 15.50 13.39
N ASN A 436 -18.22 16.63 12.71
CA ASN A 436 -17.93 16.63 11.28
C ASN A 436 -16.46 16.25 11.07
N GLY A 437 -16.22 15.04 10.61
CA GLY A 437 -14.86 14.54 10.31
C GLY A 437 -14.40 14.90 8.90
N GLY A 438 -15.33 15.05 7.96
CA GLY A 438 -15.04 15.31 6.55
C GLY A 438 -14.23 14.20 5.88
N GLN A 439 -14.21 12.99 6.46
CA GLN A 439 -13.47 11.85 5.90
C GLN A 439 -14.14 11.33 4.63
N PRO A 440 -13.34 10.88 3.64
CA PRO A 440 -13.84 10.17 2.47
C PRO A 440 -14.17 8.71 2.80
N VAL A 441 -14.92 8.02 1.94
CA VAL A 441 -15.19 6.57 1.96
C VAL A 441 -16.13 6.12 3.07
N TYR A 442 -15.96 6.64 4.29
CA TYR A 442 -16.83 6.30 5.41
C TYR A 442 -17.90 7.36 5.62
N TYR A 443 -19.17 6.95 5.51
CA TYR A 443 -20.30 7.80 5.90
C TYR A 443 -20.24 8.14 7.38
N TYR A 444 -19.98 7.12 8.21
CA TYR A 444 -19.86 7.29 9.65
C TYR A 444 -18.72 6.46 10.21
N ILE A 445 -17.97 7.04 11.14
CA ILE A 445 -17.09 6.34 12.06
C ILE A 445 -17.66 6.56 13.46
N ILE A 446 -17.84 5.49 14.22
CA ILE A 446 -18.54 5.49 15.51
C ILE A 446 -17.57 4.96 16.56
N SER A 447 -17.37 5.71 17.64
CA SER A 447 -16.66 5.27 18.84
C SER A 447 -17.69 4.92 19.91
N ALA A 448 -17.42 3.84 20.64
CA ALA A 448 -18.17 3.48 21.86
C ALA A 448 -17.16 3.23 22.99
N GLU A 449 -17.25 4.04 24.04
CA GLU A 449 -16.31 4.09 25.16
C GLU A 449 -17.04 4.07 26.52
#